data_492f2490615bd9cc98212a5da33c2bab
#
_entry.id   492f2490615bd9cc98212a5da33c2bab
#
_cell.length_a   1.000
_cell.length_b   1.000
_cell.length_c   1.000
_cell.angle_alpha   90.00
_cell.angle_beta   90.00
_cell.angle_gamma   90.00
#
_symmetry.space_group_name_H-M   'P 1'
#
loop_
_entity.id
_entity.type
_entity.pdbx_description
1 polymer ?
#
loop_
_entity_poly.entity_id
_entity_poly.type
_entity_poly.pdbx_seq_one_letter_code
_entity_poly.pdbx_strand_id
1 'polypeptide(L)'
;MKRLIISLVLLSFAVFLGAQQPGYYDDVSCIDTLPAAIKIDRRRLERELGMVKSDIKDIRTVVAPLGEGDPVKWAQSLPGVAAGADLSSAMYVRGGNMGNNLVTLDGVPVYGYSHLLGVTTVVPQSVIASASMTKGGFDGADGNFTSAHLNIVTRKPESGYRISAAVNSFLAGVNAEVGWKRFSILMSARVSPLKWEYRAIKGIIPSVSTRIKDFEAGIDDIYAKARYSFRDNIYVELSGMTSTDNYYVSLDEQSSENFGWKNNLLLFRFHADTQNSSSEISVSYSGLDNFQIQDKLFRGKMNHLSLKSDMAELTYSARRTRYFGEDQLFGISYGAQYRNISFRPGQVGDELGPKTDNTLKSIYFQTHADIPGVLMFKGFLRRNEFDNSDKYFRKESFSKNEAGANLKVNIGKHVAFESTFDKVYQFYHTLEGLPTGWSIDMIVPSGRYVDPEQAIQWSAGFSFSAGRHSLSAVAFGKRMKGLVLFKYTPSLFSGALEQWEFNVDQGNGDSYGGEFLGSSSNFVLK
;
A
#
# COMPACT_ATOMS: atom_id res chain seq x y z
N MET A 1 5.81 6.55 -27.61
CA MET A 1 6.25 6.20 -26.25
C MET A 1 5.45 5.05 -25.64
N LYS A 2 4.13 5.17 -25.36
CA LYS A 2 3.33 4.09 -24.75
C LYS A 2 3.46 2.71 -25.43
N ARG A 3 3.49 2.66 -26.77
CA ARG A 3 3.64 1.39 -27.53
C ARG A 3 5.04 0.78 -27.46
N LEU A 4 6.07 1.58 -27.16
CA LEU A 4 7.46 1.13 -27.14
C LEU A 4 7.84 0.50 -25.79
N ILE A 5 7.42 1.11 -24.69
CA ILE A 5 7.61 0.57 -23.33
C ILE A 5 6.82 -0.74 -23.19
N ILE A 6 5.59 -0.75 -23.72
CA ILE A 6 4.76 -1.98 -23.78
C ILE A 6 5.43 -3.05 -24.62
N SER A 7 6.07 -2.69 -25.74
CA SER A 7 6.77 -3.67 -26.59
C SER A 7 8.03 -4.24 -25.94
N LEU A 8 8.77 -3.45 -25.13
CA LEU A 8 9.94 -3.95 -24.39
C LEU A 8 9.53 -4.86 -23.24
N VAL A 9 8.48 -4.49 -22.51
CA VAL A 9 7.89 -5.34 -21.46
C VAL A 9 7.28 -6.59 -22.08
N LEU A 10 6.64 -6.50 -23.24
CA LEU A 10 6.11 -7.68 -23.97
C LEU A 10 7.22 -8.55 -24.57
N LEU A 11 8.37 -7.98 -24.96
CA LEU A 11 9.50 -8.76 -25.46
C LEU A 11 10.16 -9.56 -24.33
N SER A 12 10.32 -8.97 -23.15
CA SER A 12 10.77 -9.70 -21.97
C SER A 12 9.74 -10.75 -21.51
N PHE A 13 8.45 -10.48 -21.69
CA PHE A 13 7.37 -11.45 -21.47
C PHE A 13 7.37 -12.62 -22.48
N ALA A 14 7.67 -12.34 -23.75
CA ALA A 14 7.77 -13.38 -24.77
C ALA A 14 8.96 -14.32 -24.54
N VAL A 15 10.08 -13.79 -24.01
CA VAL A 15 11.23 -14.61 -23.59
C VAL A 15 10.89 -15.43 -22.35
N PHE A 16 10.06 -14.90 -21.45
CA PHE A 16 9.58 -15.61 -20.26
C PHE A 16 8.64 -16.79 -20.61
N LEU A 17 7.73 -16.62 -21.57
CA LEU A 17 6.86 -17.69 -22.04
C LEU A 17 7.62 -18.80 -22.78
N GLY A 18 8.78 -18.49 -23.39
CA GLY A 18 9.66 -19.48 -24.03
C GLY A 18 10.57 -20.27 -23.09
N ALA A 19 10.74 -19.81 -21.84
CA ALA A 19 11.65 -20.41 -20.87
C ALA A 19 10.98 -21.33 -19.84
N GLN A 20 9.65 -21.47 -19.88
CA GLN A 20 8.96 -22.49 -19.08
C GLN A 20 9.24 -23.87 -19.65
N GLN A 21 10.09 -24.64 -18.97
CA GLN A 21 10.24 -26.06 -19.26
C GLN A 21 8.90 -26.79 -19.05
N PRO A 22 8.46 -27.64 -20.00
CA PRO A 22 7.28 -28.47 -19.82
C PRO A 22 7.64 -29.62 -18.88
N GLY A 23 7.40 -29.48 -17.64
CA GLY A 23 7.59 -30.50 -16.63
C GLY A 23 6.48 -30.44 -15.60
N TYR A 24 5.48 -31.29 -15.80
CA TYR A 24 4.38 -31.56 -14.89
C TYR A 24 3.13 -30.66 -15.00
N TYR A 25 2.47 -30.73 -16.13
CA TYR A 25 1.02 -30.51 -16.19
C TYR A 25 0.43 -31.55 -17.15
N ASP A 26 -0.12 -32.63 -16.58
CA ASP A 26 -1.07 -33.47 -17.29
C ASP A 26 -2.34 -32.68 -17.56
N ASP A 27 -2.71 -32.60 -18.82
CA ASP A 27 -4.01 -32.25 -19.41
C ASP A 27 -4.85 -31.17 -18.65
N VAL A 28 -4.55 -29.91 -18.92
CA VAL A 28 -5.52 -28.84 -18.72
C VAL A 28 -5.97 -28.29 -20.06
N SER A 29 -7.11 -28.79 -20.54
CA SER A 29 -7.86 -28.15 -21.62
C SER A 29 -8.18 -26.72 -21.25
N CYS A 30 -7.90 -25.77 -22.15
CA CYS A 30 -8.20 -24.36 -22.05
C CYS A 30 -9.60 -24.12 -21.51
N ILE A 31 -9.68 -23.57 -20.30
CA ILE A 31 -10.87 -22.88 -19.81
C ILE A 31 -10.46 -21.45 -19.51
N ASP A 32 -11.18 -20.53 -20.17
CA ASP A 32 -11.03 -19.10 -20.08
C ASP A 32 -10.83 -18.59 -18.65
N THR A 33 -9.84 -17.77 -18.53
CA THR A 33 -9.49 -16.70 -17.61
C THR A 33 -10.61 -16.16 -16.71
N LEU A 34 -11.06 -16.98 -15.78
CA LEU A 34 -11.53 -16.46 -14.50
C LEU A 34 -10.30 -16.29 -13.61
N PRO A 35 -10.14 -15.15 -12.92
CA PRO A 35 -9.05 -14.99 -11.96
C PRO A 35 -9.08 -16.19 -11.00
N ALA A 36 -7.92 -16.83 -10.83
CA ALA A 36 -7.79 -18.03 -10.02
C ALA A 36 -8.52 -17.82 -8.69
N ALA A 37 -9.46 -18.72 -8.39
CA ALA A 37 -10.22 -18.62 -7.15
C ALA A 37 -9.25 -18.62 -5.97
N ILE A 38 -9.18 -17.51 -5.26
CA ILE A 38 -8.29 -17.34 -4.12
C ILE A 38 -8.74 -18.33 -3.05
N LYS A 39 -7.89 -19.27 -2.71
CA LYS A 39 -8.14 -20.20 -1.61
C LYS A 39 -7.88 -19.47 -0.30
N ILE A 40 -8.88 -18.77 0.21
CA ILE A 40 -8.80 -18.07 1.48
C ILE A 40 -9.03 -19.09 2.60
N ASP A 41 -8.09 -19.22 3.54
CA ASP A 41 -8.26 -20.12 4.70
C ASP A 41 -9.33 -19.53 5.63
N ARG A 42 -10.44 -20.23 5.70
CA ARG A 42 -11.65 -19.87 6.41
C ARG A 42 -11.47 -19.58 7.90
N ARG A 43 -10.54 -20.26 8.58
CA ARG A 43 -10.33 -20.11 10.02
C ARG A 43 -9.78 -18.75 10.42
N ARG A 44 -9.24 -18.00 9.44
CA ARG A 44 -8.65 -16.68 9.66
C ARG A 44 -9.58 -15.53 9.27
N LEU A 45 -10.56 -15.77 8.38
CA LEU A 45 -11.59 -14.78 8.04
C LEU A 45 -12.59 -14.54 9.17
N GLU A 46 -12.76 -15.49 10.08
CA GLU A 46 -13.80 -15.45 11.11
C GLU A 46 -13.47 -14.51 12.29
N ARG A 47 -12.25 -14.00 12.43
CA ARG A 47 -11.81 -13.29 13.64
C ARG A 47 -11.82 -11.77 13.56
N GLU A 48 -11.92 -11.18 12.37
CA GLU A 48 -11.76 -9.73 12.24
C GLU A 48 -12.85 -9.15 11.31
N LEU A 49 -13.67 -8.29 11.88
CA LEU A 49 -14.83 -7.68 11.24
C LEU A 49 -14.42 -6.66 10.15
N GLY A 50 -15.02 -6.75 8.95
CA GLY A 50 -14.79 -5.80 7.85
C GLY A 50 -13.42 -5.89 7.19
N MET A 51 -12.58 -6.83 7.64
CA MET A 51 -11.22 -7.02 7.17
C MET A 51 -11.01 -8.41 6.58
N VAL A 52 -10.36 -8.47 5.42
CA VAL A 52 -9.85 -9.71 4.82
C VAL A 52 -8.36 -9.80 5.11
N LYS A 53 -7.93 -10.86 5.80
CA LYS A 53 -6.53 -11.12 6.10
C LYS A 53 -6.07 -12.40 5.42
N SER A 54 -4.85 -12.40 4.90
CA SER A 54 -4.24 -13.55 4.26
C SER A 54 -2.79 -13.69 4.66
N ASP A 55 -2.34 -14.92 4.85
CA ASP A 55 -0.92 -15.21 5.06
C ASP A 55 -0.17 -15.18 3.73
N ILE A 56 1.14 -15.05 3.80
CA ILE A 56 2.00 -15.04 2.62
C ILE A 56 1.85 -16.32 1.77
N LYS A 57 1.51 -17.45 2.37
CA LYS A 57 1.29 -18.71 1.62
C LYS A 57 0.11 -18.61 0.67
N ASP A 58 -0.95 -17.94 1.09
CA ASP A 58 -2.15 -17.75 0.27
C ASP A 58 -1.95 -16.59 -0.71
N ILE A 59 -1.23 -15.53 -0.31
CA ILE A 59 -0.85 -14.42 -1.19
C ILE A 59 -0.03 -14.94 -2.39
N ARG A 60 0.84 -15.92 -2.19
CA ARG A 60 1.62 -16.58 -3.26
C ARG A 60 0.78 -17.35 -4.26
N THR A 61 -0.45 -17.71 -3.92
CA THR A 61 -1.35 -18.41 -4.87
C THR A 61 -1.98 -17.47 -5.88
N VAL A 62 -1.94 -16.16 -5.62
CA VAL A 62 -2.36 -15.15 -6.60
C VAL A 62 -1.24 -15.00 -7.62
N VAL A 63 -1.58 -15.20 -8.89
CA VAL A 63 -0.61 -15.07 -9.98
C VAL A 63 -0.17 -13.61 -10.06
N ALA A 64 1.05 -13.33 -9.61
CA ALA A 64 1.67 -12.03 -9.79
C ALA A 64 2.56 -12.04 -11.05
N PRO A 65 2.65 -10.92 -11.77
CA PRO A 65 3.36 -10.86 -13.06
C PRO A 65 4.82 -11.34 -13.01
N LEU A 66 5.48 -11.19 -11.87
CA LEU A 66 6.89 -11.59 -11.70
C LEU A 66 7.07 -12.91 -10.94
N GLY A 67 5.99 -13.66 -10.68
CA GLY A 67 6.04 -14.94 -9.98
C GLY A 67 6.30 -14.83 -8.47
N GLU A 68 6.34 -13.62 -7.91
CA GLU A 68 6.42 -13.38 -6.47
C GLU A 68 5.03 -13.14 -5.87
N GLY A 69 4.81 -13.56 -4.62
CA GLY A 69 3.57 -13.23 -3.90
C GLY A 69 3.52 -11.73 -3.59
N ASP A 70 2.55 -11.04 -4.17
CA ASP A 70 2.38 -9.60 -4.07
C ASP A 70 1.11 -9.25 -3.30
N PRO A 71 1.20 -8.59 -2.13
CA PRO A 71 0.04 -8.21 -1.34
C PRO A 71 -0.87 -7.18 -2.02
N VAL A 72 -0.34 -6.34 -2.93
CA VAL A 72 -1.13 -5.39 -3.70
C VAL A 72 -1.96 -6.13 -4.76
N LYS A 73 -1.34 -7.06 -5.50
CA LYS A 73 -2.05 -7.91 -6.47
C LYS A 73 -3.08 -8.81 -5.78
N TRP A 74 -2.75 -9.33 -4.60
CA TRP A 74 -3.72 -10.04 -3.78
C TRP A 74 -4.91 -9.14 -3.41
N ALA A 75 -4.66 -7.91 -2.92
CA ALA A 75 -5.74 -6.98 -2.58
C ALA A 75 -6.60 -6.61 -3.79
N GLN A 76 -6.01 -6.44 -4.99
CA GLN A 76 -6.73 -6.18 -6.24
C GLN A 76 -7.65 -7.35 -6.66
N SER A 77 -7.37 -8.57 -6.21
CA SER A 77 -8.20 -9.74 -6.51
C SER A 77 -9.42 -9.88 -5.58
N LEU A 78 -9.52 -9.05 -4.53
CA LEU A 78 -10.65 -9.09 -3.59
C LEU A 78 -11.90 -8.42 -4.18
N PRO A 79 -13.12 -8.91 -3.83
CA PRO A 79 -14.35 -8.24 -4.21
C PRO A 79 -14.37 -6.77 -3.78
N GLY A 80 -14.94 -5.89 -4.61
CA GLY A 80 -15.02 -4.45 -4.34
C GLY A 80 -13.71 -3.68 -4.50
N VAL A 81 -12.66 -4.32 -5.02
CA VAL A 81 -11.40 -3.69 -5.40
C VAL A 81 -11.22 -3.80 -6.91
N ALA A 82 -11.10 -2.68 -7.58
CA ALA A 82 -10.80 -2.65 -9.02
C ALA A 82 -9.34 -2.25 -9.24
N ALA A 83 -8.66 -2.91 -10.15
CA ALA A 83 -7.36 -2.51 -10.65
C ALA A 83 -7.52 -1.40 -11.71
N GLY A 84 -6.58 -0.47 -11.80
CA GLY A 84 -6.64 0.61 -12.80
C GLY A 84 -6.37 0.14 -14.23
N ALA A 85 -5.39 -0.72 -14.41
CA ALA A 85 -4.99 -1.32 -15.67
C ALA A 85 -4.23 -2.62 -15.40
N ASP A 86 -4.06 -3.46 -16.43
CA ASP A 86 -3.19 -4.62 -16.35
C ASP A 86 -1.78 -4.20 -15.92
N LEU A 87 -1.18 -4.94 -15.01
CA LEU A 87 0.14 -4.67 -14.44
C LEU A 87 0.23 -3.38 -13.57
N SER A 88 -0.88 -2.72 -13.29
CA SER A 88 -0.94 -1.54 -12.41
C SER A 88 -1.04 -1.94 -10.93
N SER A 89 -0.46 -1.13 -10.04
CA SER A 89 -0.66 -1.24 -8.59
C SER A 89 -1.84 -0.41 -8.07
N ALA A 90 -2.52 0.34 -8.94
CA ALA A 90 -3.65 1.16 -8.55
C ALA A 90 -4.79 0.32 -7.98
N MET A 91 -5.32 0.71 -6.83
CA MET A 91 -6.44 0.08 -6.17
C MET A 91 -7.58 1.09 -6.01
N TYR A 92 -8.70 0.83 -6.67
CA TYR A 92 -9.94 1.60 -6.53
C TYR A 92 -10.92 0.80 -5.70
N VAL A 93 -11.11 1.19 -4.44
CA VAL A 93 -11.88 0.40 -3.47
C VAL A 93 -13.24 1.02 -3.27
N ARG A 94 -14.30 0.28 -3.65
CA ARG A 94 -15.69 0.73 -3.50
C ARG A 94 -15.89 2.17 -4.00
N GLY A 95 -15.32 2.48 -5.18
CA GLY A 95 -15.43 3.79 -5.83
C GLY A 95 -14.53 4.90 -5.26
N GLY A 96 -13.65 4.61 -4.30
CA GLY A 96 -12.60 5.55 -3.90
C GLY A 96 -11.41 5.50 -4.84
N ASN A 97 -10.67 6.61 -4.96
CA ASN A 97 -9.45 6.73 -5.75
C ASN A 97 -8.28 5.97 -5.09
N MET A 98 -7.22 5.72 -5.84
CA MET A 98 -6.04 5.04 -5.29
C MET A 98 -5.38 5.86 -4.17
N GLY A 99 -5.35 7.19 -4.28
CA GLY A 99 -4.82 8.11 -3.25
C GLY A 99 -5.67 8.20 -1.98
N ASN A 100 -6.87 7.59 -1.97
CA ASN A 100 -7.71 7.50 -0.80
C ASN A 100 -7.43 6.26 0.08
N ASN A 101 -6.53 5.38 -0.37
CA ASN A 101 -6.15 4.19 0.38
C ASN A 101 -4.89 4.44 1.20
N LEU A 102 -4.85 3.85 2.38
CA LEU A 102 -3.65 3.76 3.19
C LEU A 102 -2.96 2.41 2.95
N VAL A 103 -1.69 2.42 2.60
CA VAL A 103 -0.85 1.23 2.56
C VAL A 103 0.19 1.34 3.66
N THR A 104 0.33 0.32 4.50
CA THR A 104 1.30 0.32 5.61
C THR A 104 2.16 -0.93 5.63
N LEU A 105 3.39 -0.77 6.08
CA LEU A 105 4.31 -1.85 6.44
C LEU A 105 4.53 -1.82 7.94
N ASP A 106 4.08 -2.84 8.66
CA ASP A 106 4.09 -2.89 10.12
C ASP A 106 3.46 -1.64 10.78
N GLY A 107 2.44 -1.04 10.15
CA GLY A 107 1.75 0.17 10.61
C GLY A 107 2.41 1.50 10.20
N VAL A 108 3.55 1.48 9.51
CA VAL A 108 4.19 2.68 8.95
C VAL A 108 3.66 2.93 7.53
N PRO A 109 3.17 4.13 7.19
CA PRO A 109 2.71 4.45 5.84
C PRO A 109 3.80 4.24 4.77
N VAL A 110 3.43 3.65 3.64
CA VAL A 110 4.27 3.47 2.46
C VAL A 110 3.62 4.23 1.31
N TYR A 111 4.13 5.39 0.97
CA TYR A 111 3.50 6.27 -0.02
C TYR A 111 3.77 5.81 -1.46
N GLY A 112 4.99 5.43 -1.79
CA GLY A 112 5.35 4.85 -3.08
C GLY A 112 5.46 3.32 -2.97
N TYR A 113 4.36 2.58 -2.94
CA TYR A 113 4.31 1.17 -2.60
C TYR A 113 4.55 0.20 -3.76
N SER A 114 4.94 0.69 -4.95
CA SER A 114 5.12 -0.15 -6.13
C SER A 114 6.42 0.11 -6.87
N HIS A 115 6.93 -0.93 -7.52
CA HIS A 115 8.05 -0.93 -8.46
C HIS A 115 7.60 -1.14 -9.91
N LEU A 116 8.51 -0.90 -10.86
CA LEU A 116 8.33 -1.17 -12.28
C LEU A 116 7.01 -0.59 -12.80
N LEU A 117 6.74 0.67 -12.42
CA LEU A 117 5.53 1.37 -12.87
C LEU A 117 4.23 0.66 -12.44
N GLY A 118 4.25 -0.01 -11.29
CA GLY A 118 3.08 -0.68 -10.74
C GLY A 118 3.05 -2.21 -10.88
N VAL A 119 4.08 -2.81 -11.46
CA VAL A 119 4.09 -4.26 -11.71
C VAL A 119 4.25 -5.09 -10.45
N THR A 120 5.03 -4.63 -9.48
CA THR A 120 5.26 -5.34 -8.21
C THR A 120 5.38 -4.39 -7.02
N THR A 121 5.18 -4.92 -5.81
CA THR A 121 5.32 -4.16 -4.56
C THR A 121 6.78 -3.89 -4.20
N VAL A 122 7.03 -2.77 -3.50
CA VAL A 122 8.34 -2.43 -2.92
C VAL A 122 8.74 -3.36 -1.76
N VAL A 123 7.80 -4.09 -1.19
CA VAL A 123 8.08 -4.98 -0.04
C VAL A 123 8.52 -6.35 -0.55
N PRO A 124 9.75 -6.80 -0.25
CA PRO A 124 10.21 -8.13 -0.66
C PRO A 124 9.33 -9.23 -0.07
N GLN A 125 8.87 -10.15 -0.91
CA GLN A 125 8.03 -11.28 -0.49
C GLN A 125 8.61 -12.07 0.68
N SER A 126 9.93 -12.18 0.74
CA SER A 126 10.67 -12.94 1.76
C SER A 126 10.48 -12.43 3.18
N VAL A 127 10.16 -11.15 3.35
CA VAL A 127 9.96 -10.54 4.67
C VAL A 127 8.50 -10.52 5.11
N ILE A 128 7.55 -10.79 4.22
CA ILE A 128 6.11 -10.71 4.51
C ILE A 128 5.65 -11.93 5.30
N ALA A 129 4.90 -11.71 6.37
CA ALA A 129 4.14 -12.73 7.09
C ALA A 129 2.70 -12.83 6.58
N SER A 130 2.03 -11.68 6.49
CA SER A 130 0.61 -11.60 6.11
C SER A 130 0.30 -10.21 5.58
N ALA A 131 -0.83 -10.11 4.89
CA ALA A 131 -1.45 -8.83 4.55
C ALA A 131 -2.92 -8.84 4.96
N SER A 132 -3.46 -7.66 5.27
CA SER A 132 -4.87 -7.48 5.57
C SER A 132 -5.42 -6.27 4.82
N MET A 133 -6.60 -6.44 4.22
CA MET A 133 -7.33 -5.38 3.52
C MET A 133 -8.61 -5.06 4.26
N THR A 134 -8.71 -3.85 4.80
CA THR A 134 -9.89 -3.33 5.49
C THR A 134 -10.61 -2.36 4.55
N LYS A 135 -11.88 -2.63 4.25
CA LYS A 135 -12.73 -1.84 3.35
C LYS A 135 -13.86 -1.12 4.08
N GLY A 136 -13.90 -1.23 5.39
CA GLY A 136 -14.87 -0.64 6.32
C GLY A 136 -14.74 -1.28 7.70
N GLY A 137 -15.20 -0.60 8.75
CA GLY A 137 -15.01 -1.02 10.13
C GLY A 137 -13.55 -0.79 10.59
N PHE A 138 -13.03 0.39 10.32
CA PHE A 138 -11.64 0.76 10.57
C PHE A 138 -11.25 0.68 12.04
N ASP A 139 -9.95 0.70 12.32
CA ASP A 139 -9.40 0.81 13.68
C ASP A 139 -9.23 2.28 14.04
N GLY A 140 -9.53 2.64 15.28
CA GLY A 140 -9.37 4.02 15.76
C GLY A 140 -7.92 4.51 15.78
N ALA A 141 -6.93 3.61 15.72
CA ALA A 141 -5.53 3.96 15.57
C ALA A 141 -5.17 4.39 14.14
N ASP A 142 -5.91 3.91 13.13
CA ASP A 142 -5.67 4.23 11.72
C ASP A 142 -6.35 5.55 11.36
N GLY A 143 -5.74 6.33 10.49
CA GLY A 143 -6.33 7.61 10.08
C GLY A 143 -5.58 8.23 8.91
N ASN A 144 -6.17 9.30 8.35
CA ASN A 144 -5.72 9.99 7.16
C ASN A 144 -5.90 9.15 5.87
N PHE A 145 -7.08 8.56 5.71
CA PHE A 145 -7.51 7.90 4.48
C PHE A 145 -9.05 7.88 4.43
N THR A 146 -9.61 7.75 3.26
CA THR A 146 -11.07 7.83 3.06
C THR A 146 -11.66 6.61 2.36
N SER A 147 -10.85 5.62 1.99
CA SER A 147 -11.33 4.45 1.25
C SER A 147 -11.03 3.12 1.90
N ALA A 148 -9.76 2.72 1.95
CA ALA A 148 -9.38 1.41 2.48
C ALA A 148 -7.98 1.43 3.12
N HIS A 149 -7.66 0.41 3.91
CA HIS A 149 -6.36 0.22 4.51
C HIS A 149 -5.80 -1.16 4.15
N LEU A 150 -4.69 -1.19 3.41
CA LEU A 150 -3.88 -2.38 3.16
C LEU A 150 -2.70 -2.39 4.15
N ASN A 151 -2.75 -3.25 5.15
CA ASN A 151 -1.65 -3.41 6.11
C ASN A 151 -0.84 -4.66 5.79
N ILE A 152 0.45 -4.48 5.53
CA ILE A 152 1.42 -5.55 5.29
C ILE A 152 2.21 -5.76 6.57
N VAL A 153 2.23 -6.98 7.08
CA VAL A 153 2.93 -7.33 8.31
C VAL A 153 4.14 -8.18 7.98
N THR A 154 5.30 -7.78 8.49
CA THR A 154 6.52 -8.53 8.28
C THR A 154 6.67 -9.67 9.29
N ARG A 155 7.36 -10.72 8.89
CA ARG A 155 7.55 -11.88 9.75
C ARG A 155 8.52 -11.60 10.90
N LYS A 156 8.31 -12.31 11.99
CA LYS A 156 9.29 -12.37 13.09
C LYS A 156 10.46 -13.26 12.64
N PRO A 157 11.72 -12.83 12.84
CA PRO A 157 12.85 -13.69 12.58
C PRO A 157 12.79 -14.96 13.43
N GLU A 158 13.10 -16.11 12.83
CA GLU A 158 13.12 -17.42 13.51
C GLU A 158 14.41 -17.63 14.27
N SER A 159 14.43 -18.61 15.19
CA SER A 159 15.65 -19.05 15.87
C SER A 159 16.55 -19.83 14.92
N GLY A 160 17.87 -19.73 15.10
CA GLY A 160 18.86 -20.32 14.22
C GLY A 160 19.37 -19.34 13.17
N TYR A 161 19.93 -19.85 12.09
CA TYR A 161 20.36 -19.05 10.95
C TYR A 161 19.76 -19.60 9.65
N ARG A 162 19.40 -18.69 8.75
CA ARG A 162 18.90 -19.04 7.41
C ARG A 162 19.40 -18.01 6.42
N ILE A 163 19.92 -18.48 5.29
CA ILE A 163 20.26 -17.64 4.14
C ILE A 163 19.53 -18.24 2.95
N SER A 164 18.91 -17.39 2.14
CA SER A 164 18.27 -17.77 0.90
C SER A 164 18.51 -16.72 -0.18
N ALA A 165 18.61 -17.16 -1.41
CA ALA A 165 18.68 -16.32 -2.57
C ALA A 165 17.60 -16.74 -3.58
N ALA A 166 17.05 -15.78 -4.31
CA ALA A 166 16.10 -15.99 -5.39
C ALA A 166 16.47 -15.10 -6.56
N VAL A 167 16.34 -15.63 -7.76
CA VAL A 167 16.60 -14.89 -9.00
C VAL A 167 15.49 -15.22 -9.98
N ASN A 168 14.94 -14.20 -10.60
CA ASN A 168 14.06 -14.31 -11.77
C ASN A 168 14.51 -13.29 -12.84
N SER A 169 13.81 -13.18 -13.96
CA SER A 169 14.17 -12.28 -15.07
C SER A 169 14.14 -10.79 -14.71
N PHE A 170 13.51 -10.40 -13.61
CA PHE A 170 13.33 -8.98 -13.26
C PHE A 170 13.98 -8.62 -11.92
N LEU A 171 14.17 -9.60 -11.05
CA LEU A 171 14.59 -9.38 -9.67
C LEU A 171 15.57 -10.47 -9.22
N ALA A 172 16.61 -10.04 -8.56
CA ALA A 172 17.53 -10.91 -7.83
C ALA A 172 17.57 -10.46 -6.37
N GLY A 173 17.45 -11.39 -5.44
CA GLY A 173 17.39 -11.08 -4.03
C GLY A 173 18.13 -12.06 -3.15
N VAL A 174 18.62 -11.57 -2.02
CA VAL A 174 19.23 -12.36 -0.97
C VAL A 174 18.58 -12.01 0.38
N ASN A 175 18.35 -13.03 1.19
CA ASN A 175 17.76 -12.88 2.51
C ASN A 175 18.63 -13.59 3.52
N ALA A 176 18.86 -12.95 4.66
CA ALA A 176 19.58 -13.51 5.79
C ALA A 176 18.76 -13.35 7.06
N GLU A 177 18.78 -14.36 7.90
CA GLU A 177 18.06 -14.41 9.15
C GLU A 177 18.91 -15.09 10.21
N VAL A 178 18.99 -14.46 11.36
CA VAL A 178 19.70 -14.98 12.53
C VAL A 178 18.85 -14.76 13.77
N GLY A 179 18.60 -15.82 14.51
CA GLY A 179 17.92 -15.77 15.79
C GLY A 179 18.73 -16.49 16.86
N TRP A 180 19.10 -15.78 17.91
CA TRP A 180 19.86 -16.32 19.03
C TRP A 180 19.24 -15.90 20.35
N LYS A 181 18.73 -16.88 21.11
CA LYS A 181 18.06 -16.64 22.41
C LYS A 181 16.96 -15.56 22.29
N ARG A 182 17.23 -14.38 22.83
CA ARG A 182 16.30 -13.23 22.91
C ARG A 182 16.46 -12.22 21.76
N PHE A 183 17.50 -12.37 20.96
CA PHE A 183 17.84 -11.45 19.89
C PHE A 183 17.64 -12.12 18.53
N SER A 184 17.06 -11.39 17.58
CA SER A 184 16.90 -11.87 16.22
C SER A 184 17.00 -10.74 15.20
N ILE A 185 17.56 -11.07 14.03
CA ILE A 185 17.69 -10.15 12.88
C ILE A 185 17.15 -10.84 11.64
N LEU A 186 16.46 -10.07 10.83
CA LEU A 186 16.03 -10.40 9.47
C LEU A 186 16.53 -9.31 8.54
N MET A 187 17.19 -9.69 7.45
CA MET A 187 17.65 -8.77 6.40
C MET A 187 17.24 -9.30 5.05
N SER A 188 16.86 -8.40 4.16
CA SER A 188 16.56 -8.69 2.75
C SER A 188 17.15 -7.60 1.88
N ALA A 189 17.80 -7.99 0.79
CA ALA A 189 18.23 -7.09 -0.26
C ALA A 189 17.72 -7.63 -1.60
N ARG A 190 17.21 -6.73 -2.46
CA ARG A 190 16.68 -7.08 -3.79
C ARG A 190 17.12 -6.03 -4.79
N VAL A 191 17.54 -6.47 -5.96
CA VAL A 191 17.97 -5.61 -7.07
C VAL A 191 17.38 -6.10 -8.38
N SER A 192 17.23 -5.19 -9.34
CA SER A 192 16.80 -5.56 -10.70
C SER A 192 18.00 -5.77 -11.62
N PRO A 193 18.08 -6.89 -12.36
CA PRO A 193 19.10 -7.14 -13.36
C PRO A 193 18.83 -6.46 -14.71
N LEU A 194 17.71 -5.75 -14.88
CA LEU A 194 17.24 -5.19 -16.18
C LEU A 194 18.29 -4.37 -16.94
N LYS A 195 19.12 -3.61 -16.23
CA LYS A 195 20.22 -2.84 -16.85
C LYS A 195 21.25 -3.74 -17.53
N TRP A 196 21.62 -4.86 -16.90
CA TRP A 196 22.58 -5.80 -17.46
C TRP A 196 21.97 -6.62 -18.60
N GLU A 197 20.71 -7.00 -18.45
CA GLU A 197 19.94 -7.72 -19.48
C GLU A 197 19.81 -6.88 -20.75
N TYR A 198 19.45 -5.60 -20.62
CA TYR A 198 19.40 -4.68 -21.77
C TYR A 198 20.75 -4.59 -22.49
N ARG A 199 21.86 -4.46 -21.73
CA ARG A 199 23.21 -4.41 -22.31
C ARG A 199 23.59 -5.69 -23.05
N ALA A 200 23.21 -6.84 -22.48
CA ALA A 200 23.42 -8.14 -23.13
C ALA A 200 22.59 -8.27 -24.42
N ILE A 201 21.32 -7.90 -24.40
CA ILE A 201 20.44 -7.92 -25.57
C ILE A 201 20.95 -6.98 -26.66
N LYS A 202 21.38 -5.78 -26.30
CA LYS A 202 21.97 -4.81 -27.23
C LYS A 202 23.23 -5.34 -27.92
N GLY A 203 24.04 -6.12 -27.20
CA GLY A 203 25.22 -6.78 -27.75
C GLY A 203 24.93 -7.91 -28.73
N ILE A 204 23.79 -8.63 -28.51
CA ILE A 204 23.38 -9.76 -29.36
C ILE A 204 22.53 -9.30 -30.54
N ILE A 205 21.66 -8.30 -30.34
CA ILE A 205 20.71 -7.79 -31.33
C ILE A 205 20.97 -6.30 -31.56
N PRO A 206 21.91 -5.92 -32.43
CA PRO A 206 22.28 -4.52 -32.67
C PRO A 206 21.12 -3.63 -33.15
N SER A 207 20.10 -4.19 -33.79
CA SER A 207 18.90 -3.45 -34.23
C SER A 207 18.07 -2.86 -33.10
N VAL A 208 18.21 -3.34 -31.88
CA VAL A 208 17.57 -2.74 -30.68
C VAL A 208 18.15 -1.35 -30.44
N SER A 209 19.45 -1.12 -30.67
CA SER A 209 20.11 0.16 -30.49
C SER A 209 19.73 1.25 -31.51
N THR A 210 19.07 0.88 -32.62
CA THR A 210 18.61 1.85 -33.62
C THR A 210 17.33 2.58 -33.20
N ARG A 211 16.57 2.04 -32.24
CA ARG A 211 15.31 2.60 -31.76
C ARG A 211 15.42 3.24 -30.37
N ILE A 212 16.27 2.69 -29.53
CA ILE A 212 16.55 3.20 -28.19
C ILE A 212 18.06 3.30 -28.07
N LYS A 213 18.56 4.53 -27.94
CA LYS A 213 20.00 4.76 -27.86
C LYS A 213 20.56 4.27 -26.55
N ASP A 214 19.86 4.58 -25.45
CA ASP A 214 20.21 4.11 -24.12
C ASP A 214 18.97 3.90 -23.25
N PHE A 215 19.03 2.85 -22.41
CA PHE A 215 17.99 2.50 -21.47
C PHE A 215 18.62 1.96 -20.19
N GLU A 216 18.23 2.54 -19.06
CA GLU A 216 18.53 2.01 -17.76
C GLU A 216 17.24 1.91 -16.95
N ALA A 217 17.02 0.77 -16.33
CA ALA A 217 16.00 0.57 -15.31
C ALA A 217 16.67 -0.10 -14.12
N GLY A 218 16.50 0.47 -12.95
CA GLY A 218 17.08 -0.02 -11.71
C GLY A 218 16.06 -0.02 -10.60
N ILE A 219 16.05 -1.11 -9.85
CA ILE A 219 15.32 -1.26 -8.60
C ILE A 219 16.30 -1.74 -7.57
N ASP A 220 16.29 -1.10 -6.42
CA ASP A 220 17.10 -1.49 -5.26
C ASP A 220 16.24 -1.42 -4.01
N ASP A 221 16.14 -2.54 -3.29
CA ASP A 221 15.46 -2.63 -2.00
C ASP A 221 16.39 -3.18 -0.94
N ILE A 222 16.35 -2.59 0.22
CA ILE A 222 16.98 -3.10 1.42
C ILE A 222 15.96 -3.02 2.55
N TYR A 223 15.72 -4.14 3.21
CA TYR A 223 14.93 -4.22 4.42
C TYR A 223 15.75 -4.86 5.54
N ALA A 224 15.64 -4.31 6.74
CA ALA A 224 16.23 -4.90 7.93
C ALA A 224 15.28 -4.78 9.13
N LYS A 225 15.23 -5.82 9.96
CA LYS A 225 14.48 -5.85 11.23
C LYS A 225 15.34 -6.51 12.29
N ALA A 226 15.49 -5.85 13.43
CA ALA A 226 16.10 -6.38 14.63
C ALA A 226 15.09 -6.40 15.77
N ARG A 227 15.03 -7.49 16.53
CA ARG A 227 14.12 -7.63 17.65
C ARG A 227 14.88 -8.20 18.86
N TYR A 228 14.62 -7.60 20.02
CA TYR A 228 15.07 -8.09 21.30
C TYR A 228 13.86 -8.35 22.21
N SER A 229 13.70 -9.60 22.66
CA SER A 229 12.61 -10.01 23.54
C SER A 229 13.12 -10.10 24.97
N PHE A 230 12.68 -9.21 25.85
CA PHE A 230 12.93 -9.29 27.30
C PHE A 230 12.23 -10.52 27.90
N ARG A 231 10.99 -10.74 27.41
CA ARG A 231 10.14 -11.91 27.63
C ARG A 231 9.39 -12.19 26.33
N ASP A 232 8.69 -13.31 26.25
CA ASP A 232 7.92 -13.66 25.04
C ASP A 232 6.87 -12.59 24.67
N ASN A 233 6.33 -11.93 25.69
CA ASN A 233 5.28 -10.91 25.59
C ASN A 233 5.79 -9.46 25.77
N ILE A 234 7.10 -9.23 25.95
CA ILE A 234 7.69 -7.89 26.08
C ILE A 234 8.92 -7.80 25.16
N TYR A 235 8.90 -6.89 24.21
CA TYR A 235 9.97 -6.74 23.25
C TYR A 235 10.17 -5.31 22.76
N VAL A 236 11.34 -5.06 22.24
CA VAL A 236 11.66 -3.91 21.38
C VAL A 236 11.96 -4.39 19.97
N GLU A 237 11.56 -3.60 19.00
CA GLU A 237 11.79 -3.87 17.59
C GLU A 237 12.28 -2.59 16.90
N LEU A 238 13.29 -2.74 16.06
CA LEU A 238 13.78 -1.73 15.15
C LEU A 238 13.73 -2.31 13.74
N SER A 239 13.02 -1.64 12.83
CA SER A 239 13.01 -2.05 11.43
C SER A 239 13.15 -0.85 10.50
N GLY A 240 13.68 -1.08 9.32
CA GLY A 240 13.83 -0.05 8.30
C GLY A 240 13.81 -0.64 6.91
N MET A 241 13.38 0.19 5.95
CA MET A 241 13.35 -0.13 4.52
C MET A 241 13.81 1.08 3.73
N THR A 242 14.64 0.86 2.74
CA THR A 242 14.86 1.80 1.64
C THR A 242 14.54 1.08 0.34
N SER A 243 13.86 1.77 -0.55
CA SER A 243 13.42 1.25 -1.84
C SER A 243 13.58 2.34 -2.88
N THR A 244 14.19 2.03 -4.02
CA THR A 244 14.49 3.00 -5.07
C THR A 244 14.10 2.45 -6.43
N ASP A 245 13.45 3.27 -7.23
CA ASP A 245 13.24 3.08 -8.66
C ASP A 245 13.92 4.18 -9.43
N ASN A 246 14.65 3.84 -10.48
CA ASN A 246 15.27 4.79 -11.39
C ASN A 246 15.15 4.30 -12.84
N TYR A 247 14.64 5.17 -13.71
CA TYR A 247 14.42 4.89 -15.12
C TYR A 247 15.04 5.99 -15.97
N TYR A 248 15.93 5.60 -16.87
CA TYR A 248 16.52 6.48 -17.87
C TYR A 248 16.23 5.94 -19.26
N VAL A 249 15.72 6.79 -20.14
CA VAL A 249 15.47 6.49 -21.55
C VAL A 249 16.00 7.59 -22.42
N SER A 250 16.85 7.25 -23.39
CA SER A 250 17.27 8.13 -24.48
C SER A 250 16.89 7.50 -25.81
N LEU A 251 16.05 8.20 -26.58
CA LEU A 251 15.62 7.74 -27.90
C LEU A 251 16.61 8.17 -28.98
N ASP A 252 17.23 9.32 -28.81
CA ASP A 252 18.20 9.91 -29.73
C ASP A 252 19.18 10.85 -28.97
N GLU A 253 20.05 11.54 -29.69
CA GLU A 253 20.95 12.53 -29.09
C GLU A 253 20.26 13.83 -28.68
N GLN A 254 18.98 13.97 -29.01
CA GLN A 254 18.23 15.21 -28.86
C GLN A 254 17.21 15.13 -27.72
N SER A 255 16.96 13.93 -27.19
CA SER A 255 15.97 13.74 -26.13
C SER A 255 16.35 12.63 -25.17
N SER A 256 16.22 12.93 -23.88
CA SER A 256 16.30 11.94 -22.80
C SER A 256 15.29 12.23 -21.72
N GLU A 257 14.87 11.19 -21.03
CA GLU A 257 13.98 11.26 -19.89
C GLU A 257 14.53 10.39 -18.76
N ASN A 258 14.63 10.98 -17.57
CA ASN A 258 15.04 10.30 -16.35
C ASN A 258 13.99 10.57 -15.28
N PHE A 259 13.45 9.52 -14.66
CA PHE A 259 12.48 9.65 -13.60
C PHE A 259 12.61 8.51 -12.60
N GLY A 260 12.17 8.75 -11.38
CA GLY A 260 12.23 7.75 -10.34
C GLY A 260 11.63 8.23 -9.03
N TRP A 261 11.63 7.32 -8.06
CA TRP A 261 11.19 7.58 -6.71
C TRP A 261 11.98 6.77 -5.70
N LYS A 262 11.99 7.25 -4.47
CA LYS A 262 12.66 6.61 -3.35
C LYS A 262 11.78 6.66 -2.11
N ASN A 263 11.60 5.51 -1.49
CA ASN A 263 10.99 5.38 -0.17
C ASN A 263 12.04 5.13 0.89
N ASN A 264 11.87 5.75 2.06
CA ASN A 264 12.64 5.48 3.25
C ASN A 264 11.68 5.30 4.42
N LEU A 265 11.77 4.17 5.10
CA LEU A 265 10.98 3.84 6.27
C LEU A 265 11.87 3.48 7.45
N LEU A 266 11.49 3.93 8.64
CA LEU A 266 12.11 3.51 9.90
C LEU A 266 11.02 3.35 10.96
N LEU A 267 11.11 2.30 11.76
CA LEU A 267 10.20 2.03 12.87
C LEU A 267 10.99 1.58 14.09
N PHE A 268 10.77 2.28 15.19
CA PHE A 268 11.07 1.77 16.53
C PHE A 268 9.77 1.47 17.25
N ARG A 269 9.65 0.29 17.84
CA ARG A 269 8.48 -0.16 18.58
C ARG A 269 8.89 -0.79 19.91
N PHE A 270 8.25 -0.38 20.98
CA PHE A 270 8.20 -1.08 22.26
C PHE A 270 6.82 -1.67 22.43
N HIS A 271 6.74 -2.95 22.72
CA HIS A 271 5.50 -3.67 22.93
C HIS A 271 5.56 -4.47 24.24
N ALA A 272 4.47 -4.40 25.00
CA ALA A 272 4.35 -5.12 26.26
C ALA A 272 2.91 -5.61 26.46
N ASP A 273 2.76 -6.93 26.52
CA ASP A 273 1.51 -7.58 26.88
C ASP A 273 1.59 -8.07 28.32
N THR A 274 0.47 -7.92 29.01
CA THR A 274 0.20 -8.55 30.30
C THR A 274 -1.07 -9.39 30.16
N GLN A 275 -1.44 -10.13 31.18
CA GLN A 275 -2.64 -10.95 31.14
C GLN A 275 -3.88 -10.15 30.70
N ASN A 276 -4.04 -8.91 31.16
CA ASN A 276 -5.26 -8.11 30.94
C ASN A 276 -4.98 -6.79 30.22
N SER A 277 -3.82 -6.57 29.65
CA SER A 277 -3.54 -5.35 28.87
C SER A 277 -2.43 -5.53 27.85
N SER A 278 -2.56 -4.82 26.74
CA SER A 278 -1.53 -4.63 25.72
C SER A 278 -1.14 -3.15 25.67
N SER A 279 0.15 -2.86 25.59
CA SER A 279 0.68 -1.50 25.46
C SER A 279 1.70 -1.45 24.34
N GLU A 280 1.61 -0.45 23.51
CA GLU A 280 2.55 -0.19 22.42
C GLU A 280 2.93 1.28 22.37
N ILE A 281 4.23 1.54 22.23
CA ILE A 281 4.78 2.87 21.95
C ILE A 281 5.65 2.72 20.72
N SER A 282 5.46 3.58 19.74
CA SER A 282 6.25 3.57 18.51
C SER A 282 6.67 4.97 18.07
N VAL A 283 7.82 5.01 17.42
CA VAL A 283 8.29 6.17 16.66
C VAL A 283 8.61 5.68 15.27
N SER A 284 8.02 6.30 14.26
CA SER A 284 8.24 5.91 12.87
C SER A 284 8.52 7.11 11.98
N TYR A 285 9.29 6.86 10.94
CA TYR A 285 9.58 7.78 9.86
C TYR A 285 9.15 7.15 8.54
N SER A 286 8.50 7.93 7.69
CA SER A 286 8.17 7.59 6.32
C SER A 286 8.51 8.76 5.41
N GLY A 287 9.27 8.52 4.34
CA GLY A 287 9.62 9.53 3.36
C GLY A 287 9.46 9.01 1.94
N LEU A 288 8.99 9.88 1.05
CA LEU A 288 8.91 9.66 -0.38
C LEU A 288 9.56 10.82 -1.11
N ASP A 289 10.53 10.51 -1.96
CA ASP A 289 11.18 11.46 -2.87
C ASP A 289 10.88 11.04 -4.31
N ASN A 290 10.38 11.96 -5.13
CA ASN A 290 10.10 11.76 -6.56
C ASN A 290 10.88 12.73 -7.39
N PHE A 291 11.31 12.29 -8.59
CA PHE A 291 11.91 13.18 -9.57
C PHE A 291 11.55 12.78 -10.99
N GLN A 292 11.49 13.78 -11.87
CA GLN A 292 11.42 13.62 -13.32
C GLN A 292 12.27 14.70 -13.99
N ILE A 293 13.19 14.27 -14.84
CA ILE A 293 14.09 15.13 -15.59
C ILE A 293 13.87 14.83 -17.07
N GLN A 294 13.65 15.87 -17.85
CA GLN A 294 13.48 15.76 -19.29
C GLN A 294 14.44 16.72 -19.99
N ASP A 295 15.32 16.16 -20.82
CA ASP A 295 16.20 16.91 -21.71
C ASP A 295 15.66 16.82 -23.13
N LYS A 296 15.53 17.97 -23.81
CA LYS A 296 15.05 18.03 -25.18
C LYS A 296 15.75 19.15 -25.96
N LEU A 297 16.30 18.79 -27.10
CA LEU A 297 16.86 19.77 -28.02
C LEU A 297 15.72 20.54 -28.71
N PHE A 298 15.70 21.85 -28.53
CA PHE A 298 14.74 22.73 -29.19
C PHE A 298 15.46 23.94 -29.77
N ARG A 299 15.36 24.15 -31.11
CA ARG A 299 15.99 25.24 -31.84
C ARG A 299 17.49 25.35 -31.57
N GLY A 300 18.21 24.23 -31.54
CA GLY A 300 19.66 24.18 -31.34
C GLY A 300 20.13 24.42 -29.90
N LYS A 301 19.23 24.51 -28.94
CA LYS A 301 19.55 24.58 -27.50
C LYS A 301 18.92 23.40 -26.76
N MET A 302 19.67 22.79 -25.84
CA MET A 302 19.14 21.77 -24.95
C MET A 302 18.31 22.45 -23.88
N ASN A 303 17.02 22.15 -23.85
CA ASN A 303 16.13 22.54 -22.75
C ASN A 303 16.14 21.44 -21.70
N HIS A 304 16.48 21.82 -20.48
CA HIS A 304 16.48 20.97 -19.32
C HIS A 304 15.27 21.31 -18.45
N LEU A 305 14.39 20.35 -18.22
CA LEU A 305 13.26 20.49 -17.32
C LEU A 305 13.40 19.45 -16.21
N SER A 306 13.53 19.91 -14.97
CA SER A 306 13.65 19.07 -13.78
C SER A 306 12.47 19.34 -12.85
N LEU A 307 11.78 18.28 -12.45
CA LEU A 307 10.75 18.30 -11.44
C LEU A 307 11.17 17.39 -10.30
N LYS A 308 10.96 17.87 -9.07
CA LYS A 308 11.16 17.08 -7.85
C LYS A 308 10.00 17.32 -6.91
N SER A 309 9.61 16.29 -6.17
CA SER A 309 8.62 16.36 -5.09
C SER A 309 9.09 15.50 -3.94
N ASP A 310 9.00 16.00 -2.73
CA ASP A 310 9.33 15.23 -1.55
C ASP A 310 8.27 15.38 -0.44
N MET A 311 8.11 14.33 0.32
CA MET A 311 7.30 14.31 1.54
C MET A 311 8.01 13.49 2.60
N ALA A 312 7.95 13.96 3.85
CA ALA A 312 8.47 13.22 4.99
C ALA A 312 7.52 13.34 6.18
N GLU A 313 7.27 12.22 6.85
CA GLU A 313 6.41 12.10 8.03
C GLU A 313 7.17 11.45 9.19
N LEU A 314 7.19 12.11 10.35
CA LEU A 314 7.67 11.57 11.61
C LEU A 314 6.47 11.40 12.55
N THR A 315 6.19 10.17 12.95
CA THR A 315 5.04 9.81 13.79
C THR A 315 5.48 9.29 15.15
N TYR A 316 4.91 9.84 16.21
CA TYR A 316 4.95 9.31 17.56
C TYR A 316 3.58 8.75 17.90
N SER A 317 3.50 7.50 18.34
CA SER A 317 2.24 6.84 18.67
C SER A 317 2.35 6.10 19.99
N ALA A 318 1.29 6.19 20.78
CA ALA A 318 1.11 5.41 22.00
C ALA A 318 -0.31 4.83 22.02
N ARG A 319 -0.41 3.53 22.28
CA ARG A 319 -1.67 2.78 22.39
C ARG A 319 -1.67 1.92 23.62
N ARG A 320 -2.79 1.86 24.30
CA ARG A 320 -3.03 0.89 25.36
C ARG A 320 -4.41 0.27 25.20
N THR A 321 -4.46 -1.04 25.33
CA THR A 321 -5.70 -1.83 25.37
C THR A 321 -5.82 -2.49 26.73
N ARG A 322 -6.99 -2.43 27.33
CA ARG A 322 -7.35 -3.18 28.55
C ARG A 322 -8.46 -4.15 28.23
N TYR A 323 -8.31 -5.37 28.73
CA TYR A 323 -9.29 -6.44 28.60
C TYR A 323 -9.98 -6.66 29.94
N PHE A 324 -11.27 -7.00 29.91
CA PHE A 324 -12.12 -7.18 31.07
C PHE A 324 -12.84 -8.53 30.99
N GLY A 325 -13.14 -9.08 32.18
CA GLY A 325 -13.70 -10.42 32.33
C GLY A 325 -12.65 -11.52 32.30
N GLU A 326 -12.98 -12.68 32.83
CA GLU A 326 -12.09 -13.84 32.88
C GLU A 326 -11.73 -14.33 31.48
N ASP A 327 -12.68 -14.28 30.55
CA ASP A 327 -12.51 -14.71 29.16
C ASP A 327 -12.08 -13.56 28.22
N GLN A 328 -11.77 -12.35 28.75
CA GLN A 328 -11.38 -11.16 27.97
C GLN A 328 -12.37 -10.77 26.86
N LEU A 329 -13.66 -11.01 27.11
CA LEU A 329 -14.73 -10.78 26.13
C LEU A 329 -14.94 -9.30 25.77
N PHE A 330 -14.49 -8.41 26.62
CA PHE A 330 -14.63 -6.97 26.44
C PHE A 330 -13.30 -6.27 26.58
N GLY A 331 -13.03 -5.31 25.70
CA GLY A 331 -11.80 -4.52 25.74
C GLY A 331 -12.02 -3.07 25.37
N ILE A 332 -11.16 -2.23 25.94
CA ILE A 332 -11.07 -0.80 25.66
C ILE A 332 -9.66 -0.48 25.22
N SER A 333 -9.52 0.14 24.06
CA SER A 333 -8.27 0.69 23.55
C SER A 333 -8.33 2.21 23.53
N TYR A 334 -7.25 2.85 23.89
CA TYR A 334 -7.10 4.30 23.78
C TYR A 334 -5.67 4.63 23.38
N GLY A 335 -5.51 5.75 22.70
CA GLY A 335 -4.19 6.16 22.26
C GLY A 335 -4.15 7.58 21.74
N ALA A 336 -2.93 8.00 21.46
CA ALA A 336 -2.62 9.29 20.89
C ALA A 336 -1.54 9.14 19.81
N GLN A 337 -1.60 9.99 18.79
CA GLN A 337 -0.62 10.10 17.73
C GLN A 337 -0.27 11.58 17.52
N TYR A 338 1.00 11.83 17.31
CA TYR A 338 1.53 13.10 16.87
C TYR A 338 2.37 12.89 15.63
N ARG A 339 1.96 13.51 14.51
CA ARG A 339 2.66 13.43 13.24
C ARG A 339 3.21 14.80 12.88
N ASN A 340 4.48 14.85 12.56
CA ASN A 340 5.13 16.02 11.97
C ASN A 340 5.42 15.70 10.51
N ILE A 341 4.86 16.49 9.60
CA ILE A 341 4.82 16.16 8.17
C ILE A 341 5.34 17.36 7.40
N SER A 342 6.34 17.15 6.57
CA SER A 342 6.82 18.17 5.65
C SER A 342 6.47 17.79 4.22
N PHE A 343 6.00 18.76 3.44
CA PHE A 343 5.71 18.61 2.02
C PHE A 343 6.48 19.62 1.20
N ARG A 344 7.02 19.17 0.07
CA ARG A 344 7.51 19.99 -1.01
C ARG A 344 6.87 19.47 -2.29
N PRO A 345 5.65 19.94 -2.63
CA PRO A 345 4.83 19.34 -3.69
C PRO A 345 5.43 19.46 -5.09
N GLY A 346 6.30 20.45 -5.32
CA GLY A 346 6.97 20.56 -6.60
C GLY A 346 8.13 21.56 -6.57
N GLN A 347 9.17 21.21 -7.29
CA GLN A 347 10.32 22.06 -7.59
C GLN A 347 10.56 21.97 -9.08
N VAL A 348 10.66 23.12 -9.75
CA VAL A 348 10.98 23.21 -11.19
C VAL A 348 12.35 23.82 -11.35
N GLY A 349 13.24 23.12 -12.06
CA GLY A 349 14.63 23.54 -12.24
C GLY A 349 15.42 23.52 -10.93
N ASP A 350 16.26 24.52 -10.72
CA ASP A 350 17.09 24.67 -9.52
C ASP A 350 16.40 25.47 -8.40
N GLU A 351 15.22 26.02 -8.64
CA GLU A 351 14.46 26.74 -7.64
C GLU A 351 13.76 25.76 -6.71
N LEU A 352 14.01 25.91 -5.39
CA LEU A 352 13.34 25.12 -4.37
C LEU A 352 11.88 25.58 -4.28
N GLY A 353 10.96 24.65 -4.56
CA GLY A 353 9.54 24.86 -4.31
C GLY A 353 9.25 25.16 -2.84
N PRO A 354 8.10 25.77 -2.53
CA PRO A 354 7.72 26.07 -1.17
C PRO A 354 7.62 24.78 -0.34
N LYS A 355 8.29 24.78 0.81
CA LYS A 355 8.19 23.72 1.80
C LYS A 355 7.15 24.12 2.84
N THR A 356 6.21 23.24 3.11
CA THR A 356 5.24 23.39 4.21
C THR A 356 5.54 22.38 5.31
N ASP A 357 5.49 22.82 6.56
CA ASP A 357 5.61 21.97 7.73
C ASP A 357 4.25 21.90 8.44
N ASN A 358 3.74 20.70 8.61
CA ASN A 358 2.39 20.46 9.09
C ASN A 358 2.41 19.55 10.31
N THR A 359 1.38 19.66 11.15
CA THR A 359 1.20 18.73 12.26
C THR A 359 -0.19 18.13 12.26
N LEU A 360 -0.27 16.82 12.48
CA LEU A 360 -1.53 16.10 12.70
C LEU A 360 -1.49 15.47 14.09
N LYS A 361 -2.35 15.96 14.97
CA LYS A 361 -2.54 15.44 16.33
C LYS A 361 -3.82 14.66 16.39
N SER A 362 -3.78 13.45 16.92
CA SER A 362 -4.93 12.58 17.01
C SER A 362 -5.01 11.92 18.37
N ILE A 363 -6.21 11.87 18.92
CA ILE A 363 -6.54 11.06 20.09
C ILE A 363 -7.71 10.15 19.73
N TYR A 364 -7.70 8.93 20.21
CA TYR A 364 -8.78 8.00 19.93
C TYR A 364 -9.12 7.11 21.11
N PHE A 365 -10.35 6.66 21.08
CA PHE A 365 -10.92 5.69 22.01
C PHE A 365 -11.66 4.63 21.19
N GLN A 366 -11.45 3.37 21.51
CA GLN A 366 -12.08 2.24 20.82
C GLN A 366 -12.53 1.22 21.85
N THR A 367 -13.70 0.65 21.63
CA THR A 367 -14.19 -0.49 22.39
C THR A 367 -14.39 -1.68 21.48
N HIS A 368 -14.20 -2.87 22.01
CA HIS A 368 -14.54 -4.12 21.34
C HIS A 368 -15.17 -5.09 22.33
N ALA A 369 -16.09 -5.89 21.82
CA ALA A 369 -16.69 -7.00 22.53
C ALA A 369 -16.70 -8.22 21.61
N ASP A 370 -16.28 -9.36 22.15
CA ASP A 370 -16.29 -10.64 21.44
C ASP A 370 -16.96 -11.70 22.33
N ILE A 371 -18.23 -11.97 22.05
CA ILE A 371 -19.00 -13.04 22.71
C ILE A 371 -18.96 -14.25 21.77
N PRO A 372 -18.16 -15.29 22.09
CA PRO A 372 -17.91 -16.40 21.18
C PRO A 372 -19.20 -17.05 20.69
N GLY A 373 -19.32 -17.19 19.38
CA GLY A 373 -20.47 -17.80 18.72
C GLY A 373 -21.73 -16.95 18.67
N VAL A 374 -21.75 -15.75 19.25
CA VAL A 374 -22.94 -14.87 19.32
C VAL A 374 -22.69 -13.54 18.61
N LEU A 375 -21.75 -12.75 19.11
CA LEU A 375 -21.61 -11.34 18.73
C LEU A 375 -20.15 -10.92 18.75
N MET A 376 -19.74 -10.19 17.72
CA MET A 376 -18.52 -9.36 17.74
C MET A 376 -18.92 -7.92 17.46
N PHE A 377 -18.38 -7.00 18.24
CA PHE A 377 -18.60 -5.57 18.08
C PHE A 377 -17.28 -4.84 18.22
N LYS A 378 -17.05 -3.82 17.38
CA LYS A 378 -15.97 -2.85 17.51
C LYS A 378 -16.53 -1.48 17.20
N GLY A 379 -16.20 -0.48 18.03
CA GLY A 379 -16.58 0.91 17.76
C GLY A 379 -15.46 1.85 18.18
N PHE A 380 -15.24 2.93 17.43
CA PHE A 380 -14.23 3.94 17.77
C PHE A 380 -14.76 5.36 17.60
N LEU A 381 -14.10 6.25 18.33
CA LEU A 381 -14.17 7.70 18.19
C LEU A 381 -12.74 8.21 18.09
N ARG A 382 -12.47 9.13 17.16
CA ARG A 382 -11.17 9.76 16.97
C ARG A 382 -11.36 11.26 16.74
N ARG A 383 -10.54 12.07 17.36
CA ARG A 383 -10.43 13.50 17.10
C ARG A 383 -9.07 13.80 16.49
N ASN A 384 -9.10 14.55 15.41
CA ASN A 384 -7.93 15.00 14.67
C ASN A 384 -7.86 16.52 14.70
N GLU A 385 -6.64 17.04 14.88
CA GLU A 385 -6.30 18.44 14.72
C GLU A 385 -5.13 18.53 13.74
N PHE A 386 -5.39 19.05 12.56
CA PHE A 386 -4.41 19.26 11.50
C PHE A 386 -4.10 20.74 11.39
N ASP A 387 -2.83 21.08 11.54
CA ASP A 387 -2.31 22.43 11.41
C ASP A 387 -1.40 22.49 10.19
N ASN A 388 -1.76 23.30 9.20
CA ASN A 388 -0.90 23.63 8.06
C ASN A 388 -0.19 24.96 8.34
N SER A 389 1.14 24.95 8.33
CA SER A 389 1.94 26.17 8.42
C SER A 389 2.65 26.44 7.10
N ASP A 390 1.99 27.17 6.22
CA ASP A 390 2.62 27.73 5.05
C ASP A 390 3.44 28.98 5.41
N LYS A 391 4.63 29.09 4.82
CA LYS A 391 5.53 30.22 5.04
C LYS A 391 4.95 31.56 4.52
N TYR A 392 4.07 31.49 3.53
CA TYR A 392 3.52 32.67 2.83
C TYR A 392 2.08 33.00 3.22
N PHE A 393 1.32 32.07 3.83
CA PHE A 393 -0.08 32.22 4.17
C PHE A 393 -0.31 32.06 5.66
N ARG A 394 -1.47 32.52 6.12
CA ARG A 394 -1.88 32.29 7.51
C ARG A 394 -1.97 30.80 7.80
N LYS A 395 -1.60 30.44 9.02
CA LYS A 395 -1.82 29.09 9.55
C LYS A 395 -3.29 28.72 9.39
N GLU A 396 -3.55 27.61 8.68
CA GLU A 396 -4.87 27.00 8.58
C GLU A 396 -4.94 25.81 9.53
N SER A 397 -6.05 25.68 10.24
CA SER A 397 -6.25 24.62 11.22
C SER A 397 -7.59 23.93 10.99
N PHE A 398 -7.57 22.62 10.89
CA PHE A 398 -8.76 21.78 10.74
C PHE A 398 -8.94 20.89 11.94
N SER A 399 -10.12 20.92 12.55
CA SER A 399 -10.50 20.02 13.63
C SER A 399 -11.65 19.13 13.16
N LYS A 400 -11.43 17.83 13.11
CA LYS A 400 -12.40 16.83 12.61
C LYS A 400 -12.56 15.67 13.57
N ASN A 401 -13.80 15.20 13.71
CA ASN A 401 -14.13 14.01 14.49
C ASN A 401 -14.48 12.85 13.54
N GLU A 402 -13.84 11.72 13.78
CA GLU A 402 -14.08 10.45 13.09
C GLU A 402 -14.80 9.49 14.03
N ALA A 403 -15.60 8.63 13.46
CA ALA A 403 -16.29 7.58 14.20
C ALA A 403 -16.50 6.37 13.30
N GLY A 404 -16.45 5.19 13.87
CA GLY A 404 -16.82 3.96 13.17
C GLY A 404 -17.40 2.93 14.12
N ALA A 405 -18.19 2.04 13.54
CA ALA A 405 -18.75 0.91 14.22
C ALA A 405 -18.78 -0.31 13.30
N ASN A 406 -18.57 -1.47 13.87
CA ASN A 406 -18.54 -2.73 13.18
C ASN A 406 -19.24 -3.78 14.04
N LEU A 407 -20.18 -4.51 13.45
CA LEU A 407 -21.03 -5.48 14.12
C LEU A 407 -21.06 -6.78 13.32
N LYS A 408 -20.83 -7.90 14.00
CA LYS A 408 -21.08 -9.24 13.48
C LYS A 408 -21.96 -9.99 14.45
N VAL A 409 -23.07 -10.53 13.96
CA VAL A 409 -23.99 -11.36 14.72
C VAL A 409 -24.07 -12.74 14.08
N ASN A 410 -23.78 -13.78 14.84
CA ASN A 410 -23.92 -15.14 14.37
C ASN A 410 -25.38 -15.61 14.53
N ILE A 411 -26.01 -15.97 13.43
CA ILE A 411 -27.39 -16.46 13.38
C ILE A 411 -27.32 -18.00 13.27
N GLY A 412 -27.24 -18.66 14.42
CA GLY A 412 -27.01 -20.10 14.49
C GLY A 412 -25.57 -20.49 14.09
N LYS A 413 -25.36 -21.71 13.56
CA LYS A 413 -24.06 -22.30 13.33
C LYS A 413 -23.44 -21.95 11.94
N HIS A 414 -24.26 -21.47 11.02
CA HIS A 414 -23.87 -21.40 9.60
C HIS A 414 -24.02 -20.02 8.98
N VAL A 415 -24.77 -19.12 9.59
CA VAL A 415 -25.06 -17.79 9.05
C VAL A 415 -24.53 -16.74 10.01
N ALA A 416 -23.89 -15.72 9.48
CA ALA A 416 -23.59 -14.49 10.22
C ALA A 416 -24.06 -13.28 9.43
N PHE A 417 -24.56 -12.28 10.13
CA PHE A 417 -24.80 -10.94 9.63
C PHE A 417 -23.64 -10.04 10.03
N GLU A 418 -23.14 -9.24 9.09
CA GLU A 418 -22.08 -8.26 9.34
C GLU A 418 -22.52 -6.89 8.84
N SER A 419 -22.17 -5.84 9.60
CA SER A 419 -22.44 -4.44 9.22
C SER A 419 -21.32 -3.55 9.69
N THR A 420 -20.93 -2.58 8.84
CA THR A 420 -19.94 -1.54 9.15
C THR A 420 -20.49 -0.17 8.89
N PHE A 421 -20.04 0.81 9.65
CA PHE A 421 -20.26 2.23 9.41
C PHE A 421 -19.01 3.00 9.79
N ASP A 422 -18.55 3.91 8.92
CA ASP A 422 -17.40 4.76 9.17
C ASP A 422 -17.63 6.17 8.64
N LYS A 423 -17.17 7.15 9.42
CA LYS A 423 -16.98 8.54 9.02
C LYS A 423 -15.54 8.92 9.26
N VAL A 424 -14.78 9.15 8.20
CA VAL A 424 -13.32 9.35 8.21
C VAL A 424 -12.91 10.56 7.39
N TYR A 425 -11.69 11.04 7.64
CA TYR A 425 -11.12 12.20 6.96
C TYR A 425 -9.68 11.93 6.49
N GLN A 426 -9.30 12.65 5.42
CA GLN A 426 -7.95 12.66 4.87
C GLN A 426 -7.46 14.12 4.78
N PHE A 427 -6.29 14.41 5.37
CA PHE A 427 -5.75 15.76 5.52
C PHE A 427 -4.62 16.08 4.54
N TYR A 428 -4.09 15.08 3.85
CA TYR A 428 -3.16 15.23 2.76
C TYR A 428 -3.48 14.23 1.67
N HIS A 429 -3.32 14.64 0.43
CA HIS A 429 -3.93 14.05 -0.74
C HIS A 429 -2.85 13.65 -1.73
N THR A 430 -3.03 12.53 -2.39
CA THR A 430 -2.22 12.12 -3.53
C THR A 430 -2.81 12.71 -4.81
N LEU A 431 -2.07 13.57 -5.48
CA LEU A 431 -2.41 14.06 -6.80
C LEU A 431 -1.90 13.05 -7.83
N GLU A 432 -2.82 12.29 -8.38
CA GLU A 432 -2.53 11.22 -9.33
C GLU A 432 -2.14 11.79 -10.69
N GLY A 433 -0.88 11.65 -11.08
CA GLY A 433 -0.41 12.08 -12.40
C GLY A 433 -0.91 11.20 -13.53
N LEU A 434 -1.04 9.89 -13.29
CA LEU A 434 -1.55 8.90 -14.25
C LEU A 434 -2.36 7.82 -13.50
N PRO A 435 -3.46 7.30 -14.07
CA PRO A 435 -4.27 6.27 -13.43
C PRO A 435 -3.61 4.89 -13.49
N THR A 436 -2.30 4.83 -13.42
CA THR A 436 -1.49 3.61 -13.53
C THR A 436 -0.94 3.12 -12.21
N GLY A 437 -1.08 3.94 -11.12
CA GLY A 437 -0.50 3.62 -9.82
C GLY A 437 1.02 3.70 -9.81
N TRP A 438 1.59 4.61 -10.59
CA TRP A 438 3.01 4.93 -10.52
C TRP A 438 3.28 5.72 -9.26
N SER A 439 4.38 5.41 -8.58
CA SER A 439 4.76 6.10 -7.34
C SER A 439 5.41 7.48 -7.55
N ILE A 440 5.16 8.12 -8.69
CA ILE A 440 5.59 9.48 -9.02
C ILE A 440 4.52 10.53 -8.75
N ASP A 441 3.45 10.16 -8.08
CA ASP A 441 2.38 11.07 -7.70
C ASP A 441 2.85 12.06 -6.64
N MET A 442 2.31 13.28 -6.68
CA MET A 442 2.62 14.28 -5.66
C MET A 442 1.69 14.13 -4.46
N ILE A 443 2.24 14.34 -3.26
CA ILE A 443 1.45 14.39 -2.04
C ILE A 443 1.38 15.84 -1.56
N VAL A 444 0.17 16.33 -1.35
CA VAL A 444 -0.13 17.72 -1.02
C VAL A 444 -0.99 17.82 0.24
N PRO A 445 -0.79 18.82 1.10
CA PRO A 445 -1.58 18.98 2.31
C PRO A 445 -2.89 19.72 2.04
N SER A 446 -3.91 19.49 2.87
CA SER A 446 -5.03 20.41 3.00
C SER A 446 -4.57 21.78 3.51
N GLY A 447 -5.21 22.84 3.05
CA GLY A 447 -4.83 24.20 3.34
C GLY A 447 -5.96 25.17 3.02
N ARG A 448 -5.61 26.41 2.75
CA ARG A 448 -6.59 27.49 2.52
C ARG A 448 -7.58 27.22 1.38
N TYR A 449 -7.14 26.55 0.32
CA TYR A 449 -7.92 26.34 -0.90
C TYR A 449 -8.31 24.88 -1.11
N VAL A 450 -7.83 23.98 -0.26
CA VAL A 450 -8.10 22.55 -0.34
C VAL A 450 -8.52 22.03 1.03
N ASP A 451 -9.79 21.77 1.20
CA ASP A 451 -10.35 21.20 2.44
C ASP A 451 -9.94 19.73 2.62
N PRO A 452 -9.90 19.21 3.85
CA PRO A 452 -9.76 17.78 4.08
C PRO A 452 -10.88 16.98 3.40
N GLU A 453 -10.51 15.92 2.70
CA GLU A 453 -11.48 14.97 2.15
C GLU A 453 -12.23 14.24 3.27
N GLN A 454 -13.48 13.92 3.01
CA GLN A 454 -14.35 13.18 3.92
C GLN A 454 -14.99 11.99 3.20
N ALA A 455 -15.03 10.83 3.87
CA ALA A 455 -15.92 9.75 3.48
C ALA A 455 -16.87 9.36 4.61
N ILE A 456 -18.13 9.11 4.23
CA ILE A 456 -19.11 8.41 5.04
C ILE A 456 -19.44 7.14 4.28
N GLN A 457 -19.18 5.99 4.89
CA GLN A 457 -19.42 4.71 4.24
C GLN A 457 -20.12 3.72 5.18
N TRP A 458 -20.86 2.81 4.59
CA TRP A 458 -21.49 1.71 5.28
C TRP A 458 -21.44 0.45 4.44
N SER A 459 -21.48 -0.68 5.09
CA SER A 459 -21.73 -1.96 4.44
C SER A 459 -22.57 -2.86 5.33
N ALA A 460 -23.37 -3.73 4.72
CA ALA A 460 -24.13 -4.75 5.42
C ALA A 460 -24.23 -6.00 4.55
N GLY A 461 -24.16 -7.17 5.16
CA GLY A 461 -24.20 -8.41 4.40
C GLY A 461 -24.35 -9.64 5.26
N PHE A 462 -24.50 -10.77 4.58
CA PHE A 462 -24.59 -12.08 5.20
C PHE A 462 -23.46 -12.96 4.73
N SER A 463 -22.93 -13.76 5.63
CA SER A 463 -22.01 -14.84 5.31
C SER A 463 -22.65 -16.17 5.72
N PHE A 464 -22.58 -17.15 4.83
CA PHE A 464 -22.98 -18.51 5.06
C PHE A 464 -21.77 -19.42 5.05
N SER A 465 -21.72 -20.35 5.97
CA SER A 465 -20.61 -21.26 6.11
C SER A 465 -21.08 -22.64 6.54
N ALA A 466 -20.87 -23.66 5.66
CA ALA A 466 -21.21 -25.05 5.97
C ALA A 466 -20.13 -26.01 5.45
N GLY A 467 -19.50 -26.74 6.36
CA GLY A 467 -18.44 -27.69 6.00
C GLY A 467 -17.28 -27.00 5.27
N ARG A 468 -17.11 -27.27 3.98
CA ARG A 468 -16.06 -26.77 3.11
C ARG A 468 -16.49 -25.63 2.18
N HIS A 469 -17.73 -25.18 2.31
CA HIS A 469 -18.31 -24.15 1.46
C HIS A 469 -18.53 -22.88 2.27
N SER A 470 -18.19 -21.73 1.70
CA SER A 470 -18.56 -20.43 2.23
C SER A 470 -19.10 -19.55 1.11
N LEU A 471 -20.07 -18.72 1.45
CA LEU A 471 -20.67 -17.73 0.58
C LEU A 471 -20.82 -16.44 1.39
N SER A 472 -20.47 -15.32 0.80
CA SER A 472 -20.68 -13.99 1.38
C SER A 472 -21.33 -13.09 0.33
N ALA A 473 -22.34 -12.34 0.77
CA ALA A 473 -23.01 -11.31 -0.02
C ALA A 473 -23.09 -10.03 0.80
N VAL A 474 -22.52 -8.95 0.29
CA VAL A 474 -22.39 -7.64 0.97
C VAL A 474 -22.90 -6.55 0.06
N ALA A 475 -23.77 -5.68 0.58
CA ALA A 475 -24.11 -4.40 -0.05
C ALA A 475 -23.32 -3.29 0.63
N PHE A 476 -22.90 -2.26 -0.13
CA PHE A 476 -22.18 -1.11 0.41
C PHE A 476 -22.66 0.19 -0.22
N GLY A 477 -22.46 1.29 0.52
CA GLY A 477 -22.60 2.65 0.02
C GLY A 477 -21.50 3.53 0.63
N LYS A 478 -21.01 4.48 -0.17
CA LYS A 478 -19.99 5.44 0.21
C LYS A 478 -20.33 6.80 -0.39
N ARG A 479 -20.29 7.83 0.44
CA ARG A 479 -20.38 9.24 0.03
C ARG A 479 -19.08 9.93 0.35
N MET A 480 -18.46 10.55 -0.64
CA MET A 480 -17.20 11.26 -0.56
C MET A 480 -17.40 12.73 -0.82
N LYS A 481 -16.71 13.60 -0.07
CA LYS A 481 -16.72 15.05 -0.21
C LYS A 481 -15.31 15.60 -0.22
N GLY A 482 -15.11 16.64 -1.02
CA GLY A 482 -13.82 17.32 -1.11
C GLY A 482 -12.75 16.52 -1.83
N LEU A 483 -13.14 15.57 -2.71
CA LEU A 483 -12.20 14.80 -3.54
C LEU A 483 -11.35 15.75 -4.38
N VAL A 484 -10.03 15.63 -4.31
CA VAL A 484 -9.09 16.50 -5.00
C VAL A 484 -8.74 15.92 -6.37
N LEU A 485 -8.94 16.72 -7.42
CA LEU A 485 -8.73 16.33 -8.81
C LEU A 485 -8.01 17.45 -9.57
N PHE A 486 -7.16 17.08 -10.55
CA PHE A 486 -6.61 18.08 -11.48
C PHE A 486 -7.69 18.70 -12.37
N LYS A 487 -7.66 20.03 -12.54
CA LYS A 487 -8.58 20.79 -13.43
C LYS A 487 -8.41 20.45 -14.91
N TYR A 488 -7.17 20.17 -15.29
CA TYR A 488 -6.77 19.96 -16.67
C TYR A 488 -6.06 18.60 -16.82
N THR A 489 -5.23 18.45 -17.82
CA THR A 489 -4.49 17.23 -18.05
C THR A 489 -3.56 16.92 -16.86
N PRO A 490 -3.68 15.75 -16.23
CA PRO A 490 -2.78 15.34 -15.16
C PRO A 490 -1.33 15.36 -15.67
N SER A 491 -0.49 16.18 -15.07
CA SER A 491 0.92 16.26 -15.37
C SER A 491 1.68 16.66 -14.13
N LEU A 492 2.76 15.98 -13.83
CA LEU A 492 3.66 16.37 -12.75
C LEU A 492 4.17 17.80 -12.96
N PHE A 493 4.39 18.20 -14.21
CA PHE A 493 4.84 19.55 -14.55
C PHE A 493 3.80 20.64 -14.33
N SER A 494 2.51 20.36 -14.46
CA SER A 494 1.45 21.35 -14.20
C SER A 494 1.20 21.58 -12.72
N GLY A 495 1.56 20.64 -11.85
CA GLY A 495 1.43 20.78 -10.40
C GLY A 495 2.65 21.39 -9.70
N ALA A 496 3.78 21.50 -10.41
CA ALA A 496 5.08 21.94 -9.87
C ALA A 496 5.24 23.46 -9.71
N LEU A 497 4.21 24.24 -10.03
CA LEU A 497 4.22 25.69 -9.85
C LEU A 497 4.00 26.03 -8.38
N GLU A 498 4.51 27.18 -7.93
CA GLU A 498 4.40 27.68 -6.54
C GLU A 498 2.98 27.69 -5.95
N GLN A 499 1.97 27.49 -6.78
CA GLN A 499 0.55 27.57 -6.42
C GLN A 499 -0.22 26.37 -7.02
N TRP A 500 0.19 25.16 -6.66
CA TRP A 500 -0.43 23.92 -7.13
C TRP A 500 -1.95 23.88 -6.84
N GLU A 501 -2.43 24.57 -5.78
CA GLU A 501 -3.84 24.63 -5.38
C GLU A 501 -4.73 25.23 -6.49
N PHE A 502 -4.22 26.12 -7.35
CA PHE A 502 -4.97 26.67 -8.46
C PHE A 502 -5.18 25.69 -9.63
N ASN A 503 -4.42 24.61 -9.66
CA ASN A 503 -4.50 23.57 -10.69
C ASN A 503 -5.40 22.40 -10.29
N VAL A 504 -6.01 22.45 -9.10
CA VAL A 504 -6.91 21.42 -8.61
C VAL A 504 -8.31 21.97 -8.34
N ASP A 505 -9.29 21.11 -8.43
CA ASP A 505 -10.67 21.32 -7.99
C ASP A 505 -11.06 20.27 -6.97
N GLN A 506 -12.04 20.61 -6.14
CA GLN A 506 -12.66 19.66 -5.23
C GLN A 506 -14.06 19.28 -5.67
N GLY A 507 -14.32 17.99 -5.70
CA GLY A 507 -15.59 17.41 -6.10
C GLY A 507 -16.22 16.54 -5.01
N ASN A 508 -17.41 16.03 -5.30
CA ASN A 508 -18.11 15.06 -4.46
C ASN A 508 -18.46 13.83 -5.30
N GLY A 509 -18.53 12.68 -4.66
CA GLY A 509 -18.87 11.41 -5.31
C GLY A 509 -19.70 10.52 -4.41
N ASP A 510 -20.64 9.79 -5.00
CA ASP A 510 -21.39 8.72 -4.36
C ASP A 510 -21.09 7.40 -5.07
N SER A 511 -20.89 6.34 -4.30
CA SER A 511 -20.69 4.98 -4.81
C SER A 511 -21.53 3.99 -4.01
N TYR A 512 -22.13 3.03 -4.70
CA TYR A 512 -22.87 1.92 -4.08
C TYR A 512 -22.77 0.67 -4.94
N GLY A 513 -22.86 -0.49 -4.32
CA GLY A 513 -22.74 -1.76 -5.03
C GLY A 513 -22.94 -2.97 -4.15
N GLY A 514 -22.76 -4.14 -4.78
CA GLY A 514 -22.81 -5.44 -4.14
C GLY A 514 -21.53 -6.24 -4.42
N GLU A 515 -21.09 -6.97 -3.41
CA GLU A 515 -19.94 -7.88 -3.47
C GLU A 515 -20.42 -9.30 -3.20
N PHE A 516 -19.94 -10.26 -3.99
CA PHE A 516 -20.22 -11.68 -3.79
C PHE A 516 -18.90 -12.45 -3.75
N LEU A 517 -18.73 -13.29 -2.76
CA LEU A 517 -17.58 -14.16 -2.63
C LEU A 517 -18.05 -15.57 -2.29
N GLY A 518 -17.70 -16.53 -3.13
CA GLY A 518 -17.93 -17.95 -2.89
C GLY A 518 -16.61 -18.71 -2.82
N SER A 519 -16.46 -19.62 -1.88
CA SER A 519 -15.33 -20.54 -1.83
C SER A 519 -15.78 -21.97 -1.56
N SER A 520 -15.09 -22.93 -2.17
CA SER A 520 -15.30 -24.35 -1.97
C SER A 520 -13.96 -25.08 -2.01
N SER A 521 -13.64 -25.83 -0.97
CA SER A 521 -12.36 -26.57 -0.91
C SER A 521 -12.39 -27.93 -1.62
N ASN A 522 -13.46 -28.27 -2.35
CA ASN A 522 -13.63 -29.55 -3.03
C ASN A 522 -13.46 -29.50 -4.56
N PHE A 523 -13.17 -28.37 -5.17
CA PHE A 523 -12.86 -28.36 -6.59
C PHE A 523 -11.40 -28.79 -6.83
N VAL A 524 -11.17 -30.10 -6.79
CA VAL A 524 -10.10 -30.73 -7.53
C VAL A 524 -10.71 -31.08 -8.89
N LEU A 525 -10.51 -30.26 -9.88
CA LEU A 525 -10.65 -30.71 -11.27
C LEU A 525 -9.61 -31.83 -11.47
N LYS A 526 -10.09 -33.07 -11.53
CA LYS A 526 -9.32 -34.21 -12.00
C LYS A 526 -9.22 -34.16 -13.53
#